data_936f2220419f7781db7f0f489abfd12e
#
_entry.id   936f2220419f7781db7f0f489abfd12e
#
_cell.length_a   1.000
_cell.length_b   1.000
_cell.length_c   1.000
_cell.angle_alpha   90.00
_cell.angle_beta   90.00
_cell.angle_gamma   90.00
#
_symmetry.space_group_name_H-M   'P 1'
#
loop_
_entity.id
_entity.type
_entity.pdbx_description
1 polymer ?
#
loop_
_entity_poly.entity_id
_entity_poly.type
_entity_poly.pdbx_seq_one_letter_code
_entity_poly.pdbx_strand_id
1 'polypeptide(L)'
;MYEQYSSQEFEEKYTYSGSLGTFWTPEKTVFRLWAPTAEAVSIRLYRSGNPGADDLLAQLRMQPDVCGTWAAERFGNLNGIYYTYLVTVDGQTREVCDPYAKAAGVNGRRAMILDMASVNPPQWDTDADPHAGKSITDAVLYELHVRDLSADPSAHIENKGKFLGLTETGTKTRGGHPTGLDHIKALGVTHVHLLPMYDFGFTDESQPHPQYNWGYDPVNYNVPEGSYATDPFHGAVRVAEVKRMVKALHDNGLSVVMDVVYNHVYDAGAFCFNQIVPGYFSRISSDGKYSNGSFCGNDTASERSMVRKYIVDSVCYWADEYHMDGFRFDIASLIDTVTINEIMAAVHQKHPNVIFYGEGWDMKTELTKPGVRLAVQTNSAMVPGFGFFSDTIRDLLRGTTFESTAPGFVAGAVVPKEALEACFMGMPSWAAQPDQCVNYASCHDNTTLFDRIALTAPDAPVETRIRMNKLAAAFYMLSQGVPFLQAGEEMLRTKPGKHGGF
;
A
#
# COMPACT_ATOMS: atom_id res chain seq x y z
N MET A 1 30.84 1.58 5.94
CA MET A 1 30.53 2.98 5.61
C MET A 1 29.22 3.42 6.27
N TYR A 2 28.18 2.56 6.34
CA TYR A 2 26.85 2.91 6.86
C TYR A 2 26.55 2.37 8.27
N GLU A 3 27.50 1.73 8.94
CA GLU A 3 27.38 1.20 10.30
C GLU A 3 27.04 2.28 11.34
N GLN A 4 27.50 3.50 11.10
CA GLN A 4 27.21 4.66 11.94
C GLN A 4 25.71 4.90 12.13
N TYR A 5 24.88 4.61 11.11
CA TYR A 5 23.44 4.85 11.15
C TYR A 5 22.68 3.95 12.11
N SER A 6 23.28 2.86 12.55
CA SER A 6 22.72 1.95 13.54
C SER A 6 23.30 2.17 14.94
N SER A 7 24.20 3.16 15.10
CA SER A 7 24.78 3.49 16.40
C SER A 7 23.80 4.27 17.27
N GLN A 8 23.89 4.06 18.58
CA GLN A 8 23.08 4.79 19.56
C GLN A 8 23.38 6.30 19.49
N GLU A 9 24.65 6.69 19.25
CA GLU A 9 25.06 8.08 19.13
C GLU A 9 24.36 8.80 17.96
N PHE A 10 24.26 8.14 16.79
CA PHE A 10 23.54 8.69 15.64
C PHE A 10 22.06 8.86 15.93
N GLU A 11 21.43 7.83 16.49
CA GLU A 11 20.01 7.83 16.85
C GLU A 11 19.69 8.96 17.85
N GLU A 12 20.46 9.09 18.95
CA GLU A 12 20.26 10.13 19.96
C GLU A 12 20.43 11.54 19.40
N LYS A 13 21.41 11.73 18.48
CA LYS A 13 21.73 13.04 17.91
C LYS A 13 20.73 13.48 16.83
N TYR A 14 20.22 12.56 16.02
CA TYR A 14 19.52 12.91 14.81
C TYR A 14 18.05 12.43 14.74
N THR A 15 17.55 11.72 15.76
CA THR A 15 16.12 11.41 15.83
C THR A 15 15.33 12.69 16.06
N TYR A 16 14.39 12.96 15.17
CA TYR A 16 13.52 14.12 15.19
C TYR A 16 12.05 13.69 15.35
N SER A 17 11.39 14.13 16.42
CA SER A 17 10.01 13.77 16.72
C SER A 17 8.97 14.74 16.15
N GLY A 18 9.40 15.90 15.64
CA GLY A 18 8.49 16.88 15.07
C GLY A 18 8.01 16.54 13.66
N SER A 19 7.17 17.39 13.11
CA SER A 19 6.61 17.23 11.77
C SER A 19 7.61 17.59 10.67
N LEU A 20 7.63 16.82 9.59
CA LEU A 20 8.46 17.00 8.40
C LEU A 20 7.59 17.25 7.15
N GLY A 21 8.20 17.79 6.09
CA GLY A 21 7.53 18.15 4.85
C GLY A 21 7.16 19.62 4.77
N THR A 22 6.07 19.95 4.06
CA THR A 22 5.58 21.32 3.86
C THR A 22 4.32 21.61 4.65
N PHE A 23 4.28 22.81 5.22
CA PHE A 23 3.13 23.32 6.00
C PHE A 23 2.70 24.65 5.38
N TRP A 24 1.60 24.59 4.66
CA TRP A 24 1.04 25.72 3.95
C TRP A 24 -0.02 26.45 4.79
N THR A 25 0.01 27.78 4.71
CA THR A 25 -1.10 28.68 5.05
C THR A 25 -1.24 29.73 3.95
N PRO A 26 -2.34 30.49 3.86
CA PRO A 26 -2.46 31.57 2.90
C PRO A 26 -1.36 32.65 3.00
N GLU A 27 -0.77 32.82 4.20
CA GLU A 27 0.24 33.84 4.48
C GLU A 27 1.66 33.38 4.20
N LYS A 28 1.94 32.07 4.43
CA LYS A 28 3.28 31.51 4.26
C LYS A 28 3.29 29.99 4.13
N THR A 29 4.37 29.48 3.56
CA THR A 29 4.69 28.05 3.58
C THR A 29 6.00 27.81 4.35
N VAL A 30 5.98 26.85 5.28
CA VAL A 30 7.17 26.36 6.00
C VAL A 30 7.59 25.03 5.40
N PHE A 31 8.88 24.89 5.15
CA PHE A 31 9.52 23.67 4.63
C PHE A 31 10.44 23.12 5.70
N ARG A 32 10.38 21.82 5.97
CA ARG A 32 11.27 21.12 6.89
C ARG A 32 11.66 19.78 6.32
N LEU A 33 12.97 19.59 6.11
CA LEU A 33 13.56 18.37 5.59
C LEU A 33 14.52 17.78 6.61
N TRP A 34 14.49 16.46 6.84
CA TRP A 34 15.49 15.75 7.60
C TRP A 34 16.62 15.29 6.67
N ALA A 35 17.81 15.88 6.85
CA ALA A 35 19.00 15.63 6.03
C ALA A 35 20.27 15.82 6.87
N PRO A 36 20.54 14.94 7.86
CA PRO A 36 21.59 15.12 8.87
C PRO A 36 23.00 15.12 8.30
N THR A 37 23.20 14.54 7.11
CA THR A 37 24.50 14.45 6.44
C THR A 37 24.66 15.48 5.32
N ALA A 38 23.67 16.33 5.08
CA ALA A 38 23.74 17.32 4.02
C ALA A 38 24.69 18.47 4.37
N GLU A 39 25.47 18.92 3.38
CA GLU A 39 26.35 20.10 3.42
C GLU A 39 25.55 21.37 3.07
N ALA A 40 24.57 21.25 2.20
CA ALA A 40 23.69 22.33 1.79
C ALA A 40 22.35 21.79 1.32
N VAL A 41 21.28 22.55 1.61
CA VAL A 41 19.93 22.26 1.12
C VAL A 41 19.31 23.55 0.57
N SER A 42 18.65 23.45 -0.59
CA SER A 42 17.84 24.52 -1.19
C SER A 42 16.54 23.95 -1.71
N ILE A 43 15.53 24.81 -1.82
CA ILE A 43 14.24 24.51 -2.43
C ILE A 43 14.21 25.18 -3.80
N ARG A 44 13.76 24.47 -4.83
CA ARG A 44 13.37 25.04 -6.12
C ARG A 44 11.85 25.09 -6.21
N LEU A 45 11.32 26.24 -6.59
CA LEU A 45 9.88 26.46 -6.81
C LEU A 45 9.61 26.53 -8.30
N TYR A 46 8.57 25.83 -8.76
CA TYR A 46 8.20 25.74 -10.18
C TYR A 46 6.71 26.06 -10.37
N ARG A 47 6.38 26.54 -11.58
CA ARG A 47 5.00 26.87 -11.94
C ARG A 47 4.15 25.63 -12.20
N SER A 48 4.73 24.57 -12.74
CA SER A 48 4.02 23.35 -13.12
C SER A 48 4.67 22.08 -12.58
N GLY A 49 3.88 20.98 -12.56
CA GLY A 49 4.35 19.65 -12.21
C GLY A 49 5.07 18.90 -13.35
N ASN A 50 5.27 19.55 -14.51
CA ASN A 50 5.99 18.94 -15.63
C ASN A 50 7.50 19.13 -15.48
N PRO A 51 8.28 18.04 -15.26
CA PRO A 51 9.73 18.15 -15.05
C PRO A 51 10.51 18.62 -16.28
N GLY A 52 9.91 18.50 -17.48
CA GLY A 52 10.50 19.01 -18.73
C GLY A 52 10.26 20.50 -19.01
N ALA A 53 9.44 21.19 -18.17
CA ALA A 53 9.15 22.61 -18.37
C ALA A 53 10.25 23.50 -17.79
N ASP A 54 10.67 24.51 -18.57
CA ASP A 54 11.56 25.58 -18.10
C ASP A 54 10.73 26.69 -17.42
N ASP A 55 10.30 26.41 -16.19
CA ASP A 55 9.35 27.23 -15.45
C ASP A 55 9.73 27.48 -14.00
N LEU A 56 11.07 27.47 -13.72
CA LEU A 56 11.61 27.79 -12.40
C LEU A 56 11.21 29.22 -11.98
N LEU A 57 10.58 29.34 -10.82
CA LEU A 57 10.15 30.60 -10.25
C LEU A 57 11.16 31.20 -9.28
N ALA A 58 11.77 30.36 -8.46
CA ALA A 58 12.71 30.78 -7.42
C ALA A 58 13.53 29.59 -6.90
N GLN A 59 14.68 29.94 -6.31
CA GLN A 59 15.47 29.02 -5.48
C GLN A 59 15.70 29.67 -4.11
N LEU A 60 15.44 28.90 -3.03
CA LEU A 60 15.52 29.36 -1.66
C LEU A 60 16.53 28.48 -0.91
N ARG A 61 17.50 29.11 -0.23
CA ARG A 61 18.41 28.36 0.65
C ARG A 61 17.70 28.01 1.96
N MET A 62 17.85 26.78 2.41
CA MET A 62 17.41 26.34 3.74
C MET A 62 18.53 26.56 4.78
N GLN A 63 18.15 26.66 6.02
CA GLN A 63 19.06 26.77 7.15
C GLN A 63 19.07 25.47 7.95
N PRO A 64 20.24 25.03 8.44
CA PRO A 64 20.32 23.93 9.39
C PRO A 64 19.49 24.23 10.65
N ASP A 65 18.84 23.21 11.18
CA ASP A 65 18.01 23.28 12.40
C ASP A 65 18.26 22.03 13.26
N VAL A 66 17.50 21.86 14.32
CA VAL A 66 17.71 20.79 15.31
C VAL A 66 17.67 19.38 14.72
N CYS A 67 18.38 18.44 15.34
CA CYS A 67 18.38 17.00 14.99
C CYS A 67 18.67 16.69 13.51
N GLY A 68 19.50 17.50 12.84
CA GLY A 68 19.84 17.31 11.44
C GLY A 68 18.73 17.68 10.46
N THR A 69 17.73 18.43 10.90
CA THR A 69 16.73 19.02 10.03
C THR A 69 17.23 20.30 9.37
N TRP A 70 16.63 20.65 8.25
CA TRP A 70 16.80 21.90 7.53
C TRP A 70 15.45 22.58 7.40
N ALA A 71 15.39 23.89 7.57
CA ALA A 71 14.15 24.65 7.53
C ALA A 71 14.24 25.91 6.66
N ALA A 72 13.13 26.29 6.05
CA ALA A 72 12.96 27.56 5.38
C ALA A 72 11.49 28.00 5.44
N GLU A 73 11.28 29.31 5.34
CA GLU A 73 9.94 29.90 5.19
C GLU A 73 9.87 30.75 3.93
N ARG A 74 8.71 30.72 3.29
CA ARG A 74 8.39 31.63 2.17
C ARG A 74 7.04 32.29 2.42
N PHE A 75 7.04 33.61 2.53
CA PHE A 75 5.82 34.41 2.66
C PHE A 75 5.06 34.51 1.32
N GLY A 76 3.77 34.62 1.42
CA GLY A 76 2.82 34.63 0.31
C GLY A 76 2.14 33.27 0.12
N ASN A 77 1.06 33.30 -0.64
CA ASN A 77 0.28 32.09 -0.94
C ASN A 77 1.00 31.27 -2.03
N LEU A 78 1.48 30.10 -1.66
CA LEU A 78 2.12 29.14 -2.56
C LEU A 78 1.23 27.97 -2.95
N ASN A 79 -0.07 27.99 -2.61
CA ASN A 79 -0.98 26.93 -3.05
C ASN A 79 -0.95 26.77 -4.58
N GLY A 80 -0.76 25.56 -5.05
CA GLY A 80 -0.63 25.26 -6.48
C GLY A 80 0.78 25.35 -7.05
N ILE A 81 1.77 25.80 -6.27
CA ILE A 81 3.17 25.87 -6.69
C ILE A 81 3.84 24.49 -6.47
N TYR A 82 4.68 24.10 -7.42
CA TYR A 82 5.46 22.87 -7.34
C TYR A 82 6.87 23.13 -6.80
N TYR A 83 7.47 22.10 -6.21
CA TYR A 83 8.80 22.24 -5.65
C TYR A 83 9.58 20.92 -5.64
N THR A 84 10.92 21.08 -5.53
CA THR A 84 11.88 20.01 -5.27
C THR A 84 12.91 20.51 -4.26
N TYR A 85 13.67 19.58 -3.69
CA TYR A 85 14.87 19.91 -2.92
C TYR A 85 16.14 19.70 -3.75
N LEU A 86 17.09 20.63 -3.64
CA LEU A 86 18.49 20.41 -4.01
C LEU A 86 19.25 20.07 -2.75
N VAL A 87 19.81 18.88 -2.67
CA VAL A 87 20.56 18.42 -1.50
C VAL A 87 22.00 18.10 -1.93
N THR A 88 22.98 18.69 -1.24
CA THR A 88 24.40 18.42 -1.44
C THR A 88 24.89 17.50 -0.33
N VAL A 89 25.38 16.31 -0.70
CA VAL A 89 25.95 15.30 0.20
C VAL A 89 27.22 14.77 -0.47
N ASP A 90 28.34 14.67 0.28
CA ASP A 90 29.63 14.21 -0.21
C ASP A 90 30.08 14.97 -1.49
N GLY A 91 29.89 16.30 -1.50
CA GLY A 91 30.19 17.18 -2.62
C GLY A 91 29.33 17.01 -3.87
N GLN A 92 28.31 16.14 -3.85
CA GLN A 92 27.38 15.91 -4.96
C GLN A 92 26.01 16.54 -4.68
N THR A 93 25.53 17.38 -5.60
CA THR A 93 24.20 17.98 -5.51
C THR A 93 23.21 17.17 -6.35
N ARG A 94 22.09 16.79 -5.72
CA ARG A 94 20.99 16.06 -6.35
C ARG A 94 19.70 16.85 -6.20
N GLU A 95 18.88 16.81 -7.24
CA GLU A 95 17.52 17.34 -7.20
C GLU A 95 16.53 16.20 -6.95
N VAL A 96 15.74 16.30 -5.88
CA VAL A 96 14.88 15.22 -5.39
C VAL A 96 13.49 15.73 -5.04
N CYS A 97 12.49 14.84 -5.17
CA CYS A 97 11.17 15.08 -4.61
C CYS A 97 11.21 15.07 -3.08
N ASP A 98 10.25 15.73 -2.43
CA ASP A 98 10.09 15.66 -0.99
C ASP A 98 9.60 14.27 -0.56
N PRO A 99 10.28 13.56 0.36
CA PRO A 99 9.76 12.30 0.90
C PRO A 99 8.37 12.43 1.54
N TYR A 100 8.04 13.61 2.06
CA TYR A 100 6.74 13.94 2.66
C TYR A 100 5.78 14.67 1.69
N ALA A 101 6.03 14.61 0.38
CA ALA A 101 5.11 15.16 -0.62
C ALA A 101 3.72 14.53 -0.46
N LYS A 102 2.67 15.38 -0.47
CA LYS A 102 1.26 14.97 -0.36
C LYS A 102 0.54 15.00 -1.70
N ALA A 103 1.06 15.77 -2.62
CA ALA A 103 0.61 15.87 -4.00
C ALA A 103 1.83 16.05 -4.89
N ALA A 104 1.77 15.58 -6.11
CA ALA A 104 2.85 15.72 -7.09
C ALA A 104 2.31 15.88 -8.51
N GLY A 105 3.11 16.46 -9.37
CA GLY A 105 2.86 16.47 -10.81
C GLY A 105 3.17 15.12 -11.46
N VAL A 106 3.14 15.11 -12.78
CA VAL A 106 3.32 13.90 -13.60
C VAL A 106 4.58 13.11 -13.23
N ASN A 107 4.43 11.80 -13.12
CA ASN A 107 5.49 10.85 -12.75
C ASN A 107 6.14 11.15 -11.37
N GLY A 108 5.45 11.83 -10.46
CA GLY A 108 5.89 12.08 -9.09
C GLY A 108 7.18 12.89 -8.94
N ARG A 109 7.64 13.59 -9.99
CA ARG A 109 8.97 14.26 -10.01
C ARG A 109 9.03 15.56 -9.22
N ARG A 110 7.94 16.32 -9.19
CA ARG A 110 7.83 17.59 -8.46
C ARG A 110 6.68 17.51 -7.49
N ALA A 111 6.94 17.71 -6.21
CA ALA A 111 5.90 17.83 -5.20
C ALA A 111 5.08 19.11 -5.43
N MET A 112 3.81 19.10 -5.03
CA MET A 112 2.92 20.25 -5.10
C MET A 112 2.58 20.74 -3.70
N ILE A 113 2.66 22.03 -3.47
CA ILE A 113 2.13 22.68 -2.27
C ILE A 113 0.62 22.80 -2.46
N LEU A 114 -0.16 22.16 -1.62
CA LEU A 114 -1.61 22.06 -1.78
C LEU A 114 -2.32 22.38 -0.46
N ASP A 115 -3.33 23.24 -0.55
CA ASP A 115 -4.38 23.33 0.45
C ASP A 115 -5.24 22.07 0.37
N MET A 116 -4.95 21.12 1.25
CA MET A 116 -5.61 19.80 1.27
C MET A 116 -7.11 19.90 1.53
N ALA A 117 -7.56 20.92 2.27
CA ALA A 117 -8.98 21.14 2.52
C ALA A 117 -9.74 21.61 1.28
N SER A 118 -9.06 22.31 0.36
CA SER A 118 -9.69 22.83 -0.88
C SER A 118 -10.13 21.75 -1.86
N VAL A 119 -9.64 20.51 -1.68
CA VAL A 119 -9.95 19.34 -2.55
C VAL A 119 -10.86 18.32 -1.87
N ASN A 120 -11.39 18.65 -0.71
CA ASN A 120 -12.35 17.79 0.00
C ASN A 120 -13.67 17.71 -0.77
N PRO A 121 -14.25 16.52 -0.95
CA PRO A 121 -15.62 16.39 -1.46
C PRO A 121 -16.63 16.93 -0.44
N PRO A 122 -17.87 17.21 -0.86
CA PRO A 122 -18.93 17.62 0.07
C PRO A 122 -19.11 16.61 1.22
N GLN A 123 -19.33 17.14 2.43
CA GLN A 123 -19.53 16.32 3.65
C GLN A 123 -18.30 15.46 4.04
N TRP A 124 -17.09 15.82 3.61
CA TRP A 124 -15.87 15.11 3.98
C TRP A 124 -15.60 15.16 5.48
N ASP A 125 -15.84 16.29 6.14
CA ASP A 125 -15.61 16.46 7.59
C ASP A 125 -16.53 15.59 8.47
N THR A 126 -17.62 15.06 7.90
CA THR A 126 -18.58 14.17 8.57
C THR A 126 -18.54 12.74 8.02
N ASP A 127 -17.62 12.48 7.12
CA ASP A 127 -17.40 11.15 6.58
C ASP A 127 -16.86 10.22 7.68
N ALA A 128 -17.30 8.96 7.66
CA ALA A 128 -16.93 7.98 8.67
C ALA A 128 -16.97 6.56 8.11
N ASP A 129 -16.15 5.69 8.69
CA ASP A 129 -16.18 4.26 8.44
C ASP A 129 -17.58 3.68 8.68
N PRO A 130 -18.25 3.10 7.66
CA PRO A 130 -19.57 2.51 7.80
C PRO A 130 -19.59 1.28 8.73
N HIS A 131 -18.44 0.68 9.03
CA HIS A 131 -18.31 -0.48 9.92
C HIS A 131 -17.62 -0.13 11.25
N ALA A 132 -17.52 1.15 11.61
CA ALA A 132 -16.95 1.58 12.87
C ALA A 132 -17.56 0.84 14.07
N GLY A 133 -16.72 0.40 15.00
CA GLY A 133 -17.13 -0.37 16.19
C GLY A 133 -17.37 -1.86 15.97
N LYS A 134 -17.11 -2.37 14.76
CA LYS A 134 -17.10 -3.80 14.48
C LYS A 134 -15.72 -4.42 14.73
N SER A 135 -15.70 -5.72 15.04
CA SER A 135 -14.45 -6.49 15.11
C SER A 135 -13.89 -6.70 13.70
N ILE A 136 -12.57 -6.88 13.58
CA ILE A 136 -11.95 -7.32 12.32
C ILE A 136 -12.55 -8.66 11.84
N THR A 137 -12.99 -9.52 12.72
CA THR A 137 -13.66 -10.79 12.40
C THR A 137 -15.07 -10.62 11.84
N ASP A 138 -15.67 -9.44 11.90
CA ASP A 138 -16.90 -9.09 11.20
C ASP A 138 -16.66 -8.61 9.77
N ALA A 139 -15.39 -8.38 9.40
CA ALA A 139 -15.02 -7.94 8.06
C ALA A 139 -15.06 -9.08 7.06
N VAL A 140 -15.52 -8.76 5.84
CA VAL A 140 -15.39 -9.58 4.63
C VAL A 140 -14.61 -8.74 3.63
N LEU A 141 -13.38 -9.15 3.36
CA LEU A 141 -12.44 -8.40 2.54
C LEU A 141 -12.60 -8.77 1.06
N TYR A 142 -12.67 -7.77 0.19
CA TYR A 142 -12.76 -7.95 -1.26
C TYR A 142 -11.62 -7.21 -1.94
N GLU A 143 -10.63 -7.96 -2.41
CA GLU A 143 -9.43 -7.43 -3.06
C GLU A 143 -9.71 -7.07 -4.51
N LEU A 144 -9.38 -5.84 -4.91
CA LEU A 144 -9.50 -5.42 -6.30
C LEU A 144 -8.40 -4.45 -6.72
N HIS A 145 -8.14 -4.41 -8.02
CA HIS A 145 -7.27 -3.45 -8.67
C HIS A 145 -8.09 -2.30 -9.27
N VAL A 146 -7.72 -1.05 -9.00
CA VAL A 146 -8.46 0.15 -9.44
C VAL A 146 -8.75 0.12 -10.94
N ARG A 147 -7.73 -0.20 -11.77
CA ARG A 147 -7.89 -0.27 -13.22
C ARG A 147 -8.78 -1.42 -13.67
N ASP A 148 -8.55 -2.62 -13.14
CA ASP A 148 -9.19 -3.84 -13.60
C ASP A 148 -10.70 -3.84 -13.39
N LEU A 149 -11.18 -3.22 -12.30
CA LEU A 149 -12.60 -3.16 -11.98
C LEU A 149 -13.44 -2.56 -13.11
N SER A 150 -12.89 -1.59 -13.84
CA SER A 150 -13.65 -0.78 -14.80
C SER A 150 -13.09 -0.80 -16.21
N ALA A 151 -11.95 -1.46 -16.47
CA ALA A 151 -11.25 -1.43 -17.76
C ALA A 151 -12.02 -2.10 -18.89
N ASP A 152 -12.78 -3.18 -18.59
CA ASP A 152 -13.54 -3.90 -19.62
C ASP A 152 -14.75 -3.07 -20.09
N PRO A 153 -14.91 -2.90 -21.43
CA PRO A 153 -16.03 -2.15 -21.99
C PRO A 153 -17.42 -2.66 -21.61
N SER A 154 -17.55 -3.95 -21.27
CA SER A 154 -18.83 -4.53 -20.86
C SER A 154 -19.31 -4.08 -19.49
N ALA A 155 -18.42 -3.48 -18.69
CA ALA A 155 -18.79 -2.89 -17.40
C ALA A 155 -19.64 -1.64 -17.54
N HIS A 156 -19.63 -0.98 -18.70
CA HIS A 156 -20.31 0.28 -19.00
C HIS A 156 -20.02 1.41 -17.99
N ILE A 157 -18.81 1.41 -17.44
CA ILE A 157 -18.27 2.47 -16.59
C ILE A 157 -17.63 3.52 -17.49
N GLU A 158 -17.86 4.80 -17.22
CA GLU A 158 -17.34 5.91 -18.03
C GLU A 158 -15.85 6.15 -17.74
N ASN A 159 -15.49 6.30 -16.45
CA ASN A 159 -14.12 6.56 -15.99
C ASN A 159 -13.30 5.27 -15.88
N LYS A 160 -13.05 4.60 -17.01
CA LYS A 160 -12.35 3.32 -17.06
C LYS A 160 -10.93 3.40 -16.55
N GLY A 161 -10.58 2.52 -15.64
CA GLY A 161 -9.25 2.41 -15.06
C GLY A 161 -8.85 3.59 -14.18
N LYS A 162 -9.81 4.39 -13.70
CA LYS A 162 -9.59 5.58 -12.89
C LYS A 162 -10.24 5.47 -11.51
N PHE A 163 -9.74 6.26 -10.54
CA PHE A 163 -10.36 6.36 -9.22
C PHE A 163 -11.86 6.66 -9.31
N LEU A 164 -12.25 7.55 -10.22
CA LEU A 164 -13.65 7.91 -10.42
C LEU A 164 -14.51 6.76 -10.94
N GLY A 165 -13.92 5.73 -11.56
CA GLY A 165 -14.67 4.51 -11.94
C GLY A 165 -15.30 3.78 -10.75
N LEU A 166 -14.72 3.93 -9.54
CA LEU A 166 -15.27 3.37 -8.31
C LEU A 166 -16.36 4.25 -7.67
N THR A 167 -16.67 5.41 -8.24
CA THR A 167 -17.75 6.29 -7.76
C THR A 167 -19.05 6.12 -8.53
N GLU A 168 -19.01 5.42 -9.67
CA GLU A 168 -20.15 5.29 -10.57
C GLU A 168 -21.14 4.23 -10.08
N THR A 169 -22.41 4.63 -10.02
CA THR A 169 -23.55 3.77 -9.64
C THR A 169 -24.54 3.63 -10.80
N GLY A 170 -25.42 2.63 -10.74
CA GLY A 170 -26.41 2.36 -11.80
C GLY A 170 -25.83 1.67 -13.03
N THR A 171 -24.55 1.33 -13.04
CA THR A 171 -23.87 0.67 -14.17
C THR A 171 -24.25 -0.81 -14.24
N LYS A 172 -24.45 -1.31 -15.48
CA LYS A 172 -24.91 -2.69 -15.73
C LYS A 172 -24.31 -3.22 -17.03
N THR A 173 -24.11 -4.52 -17.07
CA THR A 173 -23.84 -5.23 -18.33
C THR A 173 -25.03 -5.14 -19.27
N ARG A 174 -24.84 -5.51 -20.54
CA ARG A 174 -25.96 -5.66 -21.51
C ARG A 174 -27.03 -6.68 -21.04
N GLY A 175 -26.65 -7.64 -20.22
CA GLY A 175 -27.57 -8.61 -19.59
C GLY A 175 -28.30 -8.09 -18.37
N GLY A 176 -28.09 -6.83 -17.96
CA GLY A 176 -28.76 -6.20 -16.83
C GLY A 176 -28.14 -6.49 -15.47
N HIS A 177 -27.01 -7.19 -15.40
CA HIS A 177 -26.29 -7.46 -14.15
C HIS A 177 -25.52 -6.21 -13.68
N PRO A 178 -25.50 -5.91 -12.37
CA PRO A 178 -24.75 -4.76 -11.85
C PRO A 178 -23.24 -4.91 -12.10
N THR A 179 -22.56 -3.80 -12.31
CA THR A 179 -21.11 -3.73 -12.50
C THR A 179 -20.49 -2.74 -11.52
N GLY A 180 -19.16 -2.73 -11.41
CA GLY A 180 -18.45 -1.78 -10.58
C GLY A 180 -18.92 -1.76 -9.13
N LEU A 181 -19.14 -0.57 -8.59
CA LEU A 181 -19.57 -0.36 -7.21
C LEU A 181 -20.88 -1.10 -6.86
N ASP A 182 -21.85 -1.11 -7.77
CA ASP A 182 -23.13 -1.80 -7.50
C ASP A 182 -22.98 -3.31 -7.44
N HIS A 183 -22.04 -3.91 -8.19
CA HIS A 183 -21.70 -5.32 -8.07
C HIS A 183 -21.09 -5.63 -6.69
N ILE A 184 -20.12 -4.83 -6.26
CA ILE A 184 -19.48 -5.00 -4.93
C ILE A 184 -20.52 -4.94 -3.81
N LYS A 185 -21.46 -3.98 -3.87
CA LYS A 185 -22.58 -3.88 -2.91
C LYS A 185 -23.45 -5.12 -2.93
N ALA A 186 -23.76 -5.64 -4.12
CA ALA A 186 -24.62 -6.82 -4.26
C ALA A 186 -24.00 -8.10 -3.69
N LEU A 187 -22.65 -8.17 -3.61
CA LEU A 187 -21.94 -9.29 -2.97
C LEU A 187 -22.12 -9.30 -1.45
N GLY A 188 -22.38 -8.14 -0.82
CA GLY A 188 -22.49 -8.03 0.62
C GLY A 188 -21.16 -8.07 1.37
N VAL A 189 -20.04 -7.84 0.69
CA VAL A 189 -18.73 -7.62 1.31
C VAL A 189 -18.73 -6.31 2.10
N THR A 190 -17.86 -6.21 3.09
CA THR A 190 -17.83 -5.05 4.00
C THR A 190 -16.67 -4.10 3.70
N HIS A 191 -15.54 -4.64 3.28
CA HIS A 191 -14.31 -3.88 3.07
C HIS A 191 -13.79 -4.12 1.66
N VAL A 192 -13.47 -3.04 0.96
CA VAL A 192 -12.79 -3.06 -0.33
C VAL A 192 -11.30 -2.86 -0.11
N HIS A 193 -10.52 -3.90 -0.38
CA HIS A 193 -9.06 -3.86 -0.36
C HIS A 193 -8.56 -3.47 -1.74
N LEU A 194 -8.06 -2.25 -1.87
CA LEU A 194 -7.49 -1.72 -3.11
C LEU A 194 -6.00 -2.06 -3.19
N LEU A 195 -5.56 -2.70 -4.30
CA LEU A 195 -4.14 -2.85 -4.60
C LEU A 195 -3.44 -1.49 -4.54
N PRO A 196 -2.09 -1.44 -4.45
CA PRO A 196 -1.38 -0.19 -4.21
C PRO A 196 -1.84 0.95 -5.11
N MET A 197 -2.14 2.10 -4.49
CA MET A 197 -2.72 3.26 -5.18
C MET A 197 -1.97 4.57 -4.89
N TYR A 198 -0.81 4.50 -4.22
CA TYR A 198 0.11 5.61 -4.19
C TYR A 198 1.08 5.54 -5.37
N ASP A 199 1.79 6.62 -5.62
CA ASP A 199 2.67 6.84 -6.76
C ASP A 199 3.74 5.74 -6.91
N PHE A 200 3.73 5.04 -8.05
CA PHE A 200 4.58 3.90 -8.36
C PHE A 200 5.39 4.11 -9.66
N GLY A 201 6.42 3.28 -9.88
CA GLY A 201 7.54 3.60 -10.78
C GLY A 201 7.41 3.15 -12.22
N PHE A 202 6.96 1.94 -12.49
CA PHE A 202 6.99 1.33 -13.83
C PHE A 202 5.86 1.82 -14.75
N THR A 203 5.38 3.05 -14.55
CA THR A 203 4.26 3.60 -15.31
C THR A 203 4.56 5.03 -15.72
N ASP A 204 4.49 5.33 -17.01
CA ASP A 204 4.59 6.70 -17.49
C ASP A 204 3.19 7.33 -17.54
N GLU A 205 2.88 8.12 -16.52
CA GLU A 205 1.59 8.80 -16.36
C GLU A 205 1.28 9.79 -17.49
N SER A 206 2.29 10.23 -18.24
CA SER A 206 2.12 11.17 -19.36
C SER A 206 1.48 10.53 -20.59
N GLN A 207 1.44 9.20 -20.65
CA GLN A 207 0.91 8.48 -21.80
C GLN A 207 -0.62 8.36 -21.72
N PRO A 208 -1.33 8.45 -22.86
CA PRO A 208 -2.78 8.24 -22.90
C PRO A 208 -3.21 6.83 -22.45
N HIS A 209 -2.34 5.85 -22.64
CA HIS A 209 -2.51 4.46 -22.23
C HIS A 209 -1.27 4.00 -21.47
N PRO A 210 -1.19 4.33 -20.16
CA PRO A 210 -0.06 3.96 -19.33
C PRO A 210 0.11 2.44 -19.26
N GLN A 211 1.33 2.00 -18.97
CA GLN A 211 1.66 0.59 -18.77
C GLN A 211 0.80 0.00 -17.66
N TYR A 212 0.44 -1.28 -17.81
CA TYR A 212 -0.24 -2.02 -16.76
C TYR A 212 0.72 -2.27 -15.59
N ASN A 213 0.28 -1.95 -14.38
CA ASN A 213 1.06 -2.13 -13.17
C ASN A 213 0.13 -2.43 -11.99
N TRP A 214 0.52 -3.35 -11.12
CA TRP A 214 -0.19 -3.58 -9.86
C TRP A 214 0.14 -2.56 -8.79
N GLY A 215 1.26 -1.83 -8.94
CA GLY A 215 1.67 -0.77 -8.02
C GLY A 215 2.62 -1.19 -6.90
N TYR A 216 3.18 -2.41 -6.95
CA TYR A 216 4.14 -2.88 -5.94
C TYR A 216 5.57 -2.38 -6.18
N ASP A 217 5.72 -1.19 -6.72
CA ASP A 217 7.00 -0.53 -7.02
C ASP A 217 6.96 0.96 -6.63
N PRO A 218 6.83 1.27 -5.30
CA PRO A 218 6.55 2.62 -4.81
C PRO A 218 7.67 3.62 -5.09
N VAL A 219 7.27 4.86 -5.42
CA VAL A 219 8.15 6.02 -5.61
C VAL A 219 7.88 7.08 -4.56
N ASN A 220 6.62 7.50 -4.36
CA ASN A 220 6.21 8.48 -3.37
C ASN A 220 5.08 7.93 -2.49
N TYR A 221 5.38 7.57 -1.25
CA TYR A 221 4.45 6.89 -0.34
C TYR A 221 3.23 7.70 0.08
N ASN A 222 3.27 9.05 -0.02
CA ASN A 222 2.18 9.91 0.46
C ASN A 222 1.46 10.63 -0.69
N VAL A 223 1.71 10.25 -1.93
CA VAL A 223 1.10 10.83 -3.13
C VAL A 223 0.22 9.78 -3.80
N PRO A 224 -1.04 10.07 -4.12
CA PRO A 224 -1.86 9.15 -4.92
C PRO A 224 -1.31 8.94 -6.34
N GLU A 225 -1.52 7.76 -6.90
CA GLU A 225 -1.06 7.39 -8.25
C GLU A 225 -1.72 8.23 -9.34
N GLY A 226 -0.91 8.83 -10.21
CA GLY A 226 -1.40 9.72 -11.25
C GLY A 226 -2.03 9.02 -12.46
N SER A 227 -1.62 7.78 -12.78
CA SER A 227 -2.24 7.04 -13.88
C SER A 227 -3.70 6.66 -13.61
N TYR A 228 -4.11 6.64 -12.35
CA TYR A 228 -5.50 6.45 -11.94
C TYR A 228 -6.30 7.76 -11.86
N ALA A 229 -5.64 8.92 -11.94
CA ALA A 229 -6.31 10.22 -12.00
C ALA A 229 -6.71 10.58 -13.43
N THR A 230 -7.70 11.45 -13.58
CA THR A 230 -8.14 11.95 -14.90
C THR A 230 -7.16 12.96 -15.49
N ASP A 231 -6.38 13.66 -14.64
CA ASP A 231 -5.29 14.55 -15.05
C ASP A 231 -4.04 14.31 -14.17
N PRO A 232 -3.03 13.56 -14.67
CA PRO A 232 -1.82 13.30 -13.91
C PRO A 232 -0.87 14.51 -13.81
N PHE A 233 -1.03 15.51 -14.68
CA PHE A 233 -0.16 16.71 -14.67
C PHE A 233 -0.47 17.67 -13.53
N HIS A 234 -1.74 17.69 -13.07
CA HIS A 234 -2.17 18.56 -11.99
C HIS A 234 -2.33 17.80 -10.67
N GLY A 235 -1.37 17.96 -9.75
CA GLY A 235 -1.27 17.18 -8.52
C GLY A 235 -2.51 17.18 -7.61
N ALA A 236 -3.31 18.26 -7.62
CA ALA A 236 -4.54 18.34 -6.83
C ALA A 236 -5.64 17.38 -7.33
N VAL A 237 -5.65 17.04 -8.62
CA VAL A 237 -6.68 16.16 -9.21
C VAL A 237 -6.61 14.75 -8.61
N ARG A 238 -5.42 14.16 -8.55
CA ARG A 238 -5.23 12.82 -7.97
C ARG A 238 -5.68 12.76 -6.50
N VAL A 239 -5.41 13.81 -5.73
CA VAL A 239 -5.83 13.91 -4.33
C VAL A 239 -7.36 14.01 -4.22
N ALA A 240 -7.98 14.90 -4.98
CA ALA A 240 -9.44 15.09 -5.00
C ALA A 240 -10.18 13.82 -5.41
N GLU A 241 -9.66 13.09 -6.40
CA GLU A 241 -10.33 11.89 -6.93
C GLU A 241 -10.26 10.71 -5.97
N VAL A 242 -9.13 10.52 -5.24
CA VAL A 242 -9.07 9.50 -4.18
C VAL A 242 -10.06 9.81 -3.06
N LYS A 243 -10.15 11.08 -2.59
CA LYS A 243 -11.13 11.47 -1.58
C LYS A 243 -12.57 11.23 -2.03
N ARG A 244 -12.88 11.53 -3.30
CA ARG A 244 -14.21 11.23 -3.89
C ARG A 244 -14.48 9.73 -3.94
N MET A 245 -13.49 8.93 -4.30
CA MET A 245 -13.61 7.47 -4.34
C MET A 245 -13.90 6.91 -2.94
N VAL A 246 -13.11 7.28 -1.92
CA VAL A 246 -13.34 6.83 -0.54
C VAL A 246 -14.72 7.25 -0.06
N LYS A 247 -15.09 8.53 -0.25
CA LYS A 247 -16.44 9.03 0.10
C LYS A 247 -17.55 8.23 -0.56
N ALA A 248 -17.41 7.90 -1.85
CA ALA A 248 -18.41 7.11 -2.57
C ALA A 248 -18.52 5.67 -2.03
N LEU A 249 -17.40 5.06 -1.67
CA LEU A 249 -17.39 3.72 -1.03
C LEU A 249 -18.09 3.78 0.33
N HIS A 250 -17.74 4.73 1.21
CA HIS A 250 -18.39 4.92 2.52
C HIS A 250 -19.89 5.20 2.39
N ASP A 251 -20.31 6.09 1.50
CA ASP A 251 -21.73 6.40 1.24
C ASP A 251 -22.52 5.18 0.75
N ASN A 252 -21.82 4.16 0.24
CA ASN A 252 -22.40 2.91 -0.21
C ASN A 252 -22.21 1.75 0.79
N GLY A 253 -21.78 2.03 2.02
CA GLY A 253 -21.65 1.07 3.10
C GLY A 253 -20.41 0.17 3.00
N LEU A 254 -19.35 0.63 2.36
CA LEU A 254 -18.10 -0.11 2.16
C LEU A 254 -16.94 0.62 2.81
N SER A 255 -16.24 -0.03 3.73
CA SER A 255 -14.96 0.45 4.29
C SER A 255 -13.82 0.24 3.30
N VAL A 256 -12.76 1.03 3.40
CA VAL A 256 -11.66 1.03 2.44
C VAL A 256 -10.36 0.58 3.09
N VAL A 257 -9.76 -0.47 2.54
CA VAL A 257 -8.43 -0.96 2.93
C VAL A 257 -7.42 -0.61 1.84
N MET A 258 -6.31 0.01 2.24
CA MET A 258 -5.22 0.36 1.34
C MET A 258 -4.10 -0.68 1.43
N ASP A 259 -3.66 -1.19 0.28
CA ASP A 259 -2.45 -2.00 0.18
C ASP A 259 -1.22 -1.10 0.22
N VAL A 260 -0.30 -1.38 1.15
CA VAL A 260 0.90 -0.56 1.39
C VAL A 260 2.18 -1.38 1.29
N VAL A 261 3.16 -0.85 0.58
CA VAL A 261 4.43 -1.52 0.22
C VAL A 261 5.59 -0.79 0.88
N TYR A 262 5.70 -0.87 2.21
CA TYR A 262 6.81 -0.20 2.93
C TYR A 262 8.07 -1.07 3.02
N ASN A 263 8.03 -2.30 2.53
CA ASN A 263 9.14 -3.25 2.62
C ASN A 263 10.26 -2.99 1.61
N HIS A 264 9.99 -2.30 0.50
CA HIS A 264 10.96 -1.92 -0.52
C HIS A 264 10.50 -0.67 -1.28
N VAL A 265 11.32 -0.15 -2.18
CA VAL A 265 11.02 0.93 -3.12
C VAL A 265 11.36 0.51 -4.54
N TYR A 266 10.77 1.19 -5.54
CA TYR A 266 11.00 0.91 -6.96
C TYR A 266 12.48 0.85 -7.33
N ASP A 267 13.23 1.91 -7.01
CA ASP A 267 14.67 2.01 -7.23
C ASP A 267 15.32 2.67 -6.01
N ALA A 268 16.01 1.89 -5.21
CA ALA A 268 16.69 2.40 -4.01
C ALA A 268 17.74 3.47 -4.31
N GLY A 269 18.40 3.42 -5.47
CA GLY A 269 19.38 4.41 -5.88
C GLY A 269 18.75 5.75 -6.26
N ALA A 270 17.54 5.72 -6.83
CA ALA A 270 16.78 6.90 -7.23
C ALA A 270 15.82 7.42 -6.15
N PHE A 271 15.51 6.60 -5.12
CA PHE A 271 14.57 6.97 -4.09
C PHE A 271 14.99 8.21 -3.32
N CYS A 272 14.10 9.19 -3.22
CA CYS A 272 14.41 10.52 -2.67
C CYS A 272 15.08 10.46 -1.29
N PHE A 273 14.59 9.63 -0.38
CA PHE A 273 15.17 9.51 0.97
C PHE A 273 16.62 8.99 0.93
N ASN A 274 16.91 7.97 0.09
CA ASN A 274 18.28 7.47 -0.09
C ASN A 274 19.20 8.50 -0.80
N GLN A 275 18.65 9.37 -1.62
CA GLN A 275 19.43 10.46 -2.23
C GLN A 275 19.71 11.61 -1.26
N ILE A 276 18.80 11.85 -0.29
CA ILE A 276 18.95 12.85 0.77
C ILE A 276 19.92 12.36 1.85
N VAL A 277 19.77 11.09 2.29
CA VAL A 277 20.63 10.46 3.31
C VAL A 277 21.10 9.11 2.79
N PRO A 278 22.18 9.10 1.97
CA PRO A 278 22.64 7.88 1.31
C PRO A 278 22.91 6.73 2.29
N GLY A 279 22.27 5.57 2.04
CA GLY A 279 22.46 4.36 2.83
C GLY A 279 21.68 4.31 4.16
N TYR A 280 20.78 5.28 4.42
CA TYR A 280 19.99 5.27 5.66
C TYR A 280 18.66 4.53 5.52
N PHE A 281 17.91 4.75 4.43
CA PHE A 281 16.55 4.20 4.29
C PHE A 281 16.56 2.69 4.01
N SER A 282 17.46 2.23 3.15
CA SER A 282 17.52 0.83 2.75
C SER A 282 18.57 0.05 3.54
N ARG A 283 18.30 -1.25 3.77
CA ARG A 283 19.28 -2.18 4.34
C ARG A 283 20.40 -2.44 3.35
N ILE A 284 21.63 -2.42 3.83
CA ILE A 284 22.84 -2.65 3.04
C ILE A 284 23.62 -3.78 3.69
N SER A 285 23.94 -4.80 2.90
CA SER A 285 24.72 -5.95 3.32
C SER A 285 26.21 -5.58 3.51
N SER A 286 26.97 -6.47 4.13
CA SER A 286 28.38 -6.26 4.44
C SER A 286 29.27 -6.07 3.19
N ASP A 287 28.82 -6.53 2.02
CA ASP A 287 29.50 -6.33 0.72
C ASP A 287 29.14 -5.00 0.05
N GLY A 288 28.34 -4.15 0.70
CA GLY A 288 27.96 -2.82 0.24
C GLY A 288 26.79 -2.79 -0.75
N LYS A 289 26.11 -3.92 -0.99
CA LYS A 289 24.93 -3.99 -1.83
C LYS A 289 23.65 -3.83 -1.02
N TYR A 290 22.57 -3.44 -1.67
CA TYR A 290 21.26 -3.48 -1.06
C TYR A 290 20.85 -4.93 -0.70
N SER A 291 20.33 -5.13 0.50
CA SER A 291 19.65 -6.38 0.88
C SER A 291 18.45 -6.60 -0.04
N ASN A 292 18.18 -7.85 -0.40
CA ASN A 292 17.13 -8.19 -1.37
C ASN A 292 16.26 -9.36 -0.88
N GLY A 293 15.78 -9.26 0.36
CA GLY A 293 14.82 -10.21 0.92
C GLY A 293 13.44 -10.10 0.28
N SER A 294 13.09 -8.92 -0.21
CA SER A 294 11.88 -8.65 -0.98
C SER A 294 11.85 -9.30 -2.36
N PHE A 295 13.00 -9.69 -2.91
CA PHE A 295 13.21 -10.04 -4.32
C PHE A 295 12.95 -8.89 -5.32
N CYS A 296 12.76 -7.66 -4.81
CA CYS A 296 12.54 -6.44 -5.59
C CYS A 296 13.78 -5.53 -5.67
N GLY A 297 14.97 -6.06 -5.30
CA GLY A 297 16.25 -5.36 -5.43
C GLY A 297 16.66 -4.54 -4.22
N ASN A 298 15.80 -4.34 -3.24
CA ASN A 298 16.12 -3.62 -2.01
C ASN A 298 15.14 -3.93 -0.88
N ASP A 299 15.57 -3.69 0.37
CA ASP A 299 14.76 -3.85 1.58
C ASP A 299 14.84 -2.59 2.44
N THR A 300 13.72 -2.18 3.02
CA THR A 300 13.60 -1.02 3.90
C THR A 300 14.14 -1.31 5.30
N ALA A 301 14.98 -0.42 5.84
CA ALA A 301 15.53 -0.53 7.20
C ALA A 301 14.56 0.03 8.26
N SER A 302 13.40 -0.61 8.42
CA SER A 302 12.32 -0.14 9.32
C SER A 302 12.73 -0.02 10.78
N GLU A 303 13.75 -0.75 11.20
CA GLU A 303 14.32 -0.71 12.54
C GLU A 303 15.09 0.57 12.87
N ARG A 304 15.38 1.45 11.89
CA ARG A 304 15.99 2.77 12.10
C ARG A 304 14.94 3.82 12.46
N SER A 305 15.22 4.68 13.43
CA SER A 305 14.25 5.59 14.03
C SER A 305 13.52 6.49 13.03
N MET A 306 14.27 7.11 12.09
CA MET A 306 13.67 8.03 11.13
C MET A 306 13.00 7.33 9.95
N VAL A 307 13.35 6.07 9.65
CA VAL A 307 12.61 5.22 8.71
C VAL A 307 11.29 4.78 9.34
N ARG A 308 11.32 4.30 10.58
CA ARG A 308 10.13 3.98 11.35
C ARG A 308 9.18 5.16 11.44
N LYS A 309 9.71 6.33 11.86
CA LYS A 309 8.92 7.57 11.90
C LYS A 309 8.25 7.86 10.56
N TYR A 310 8.98 7.74 9.46
CA TYR A 310 8.47 7.99 8.11
C TYR A 310 7.30 7.06 7.76
N ILE A 311 7.42 5.76 8.08
CA ILE A 311 6.36 4.78 7.86
C ILE A 311 5.14 5.08 8.74
N VAL A 312 5.36 5.32 10.05
CA VAL A 312 4.28 5.67 10.99
C VAL A 312 3.54 6.94 10.54
N ASP A 313 4.29 8.00 10.21
CA ASP A 313 3.71 9.27 9.72
C ASP A 313 2.89 9.05 8.44
N SER A 314 3.38 8.21 7.52
CA SER A 314 2.71 7.89 6.26
C SER A 314 1.39 7.17 6.48
N VAL A 315 1.36 6.12 7.32
CA VAL A 315 0.12 5.38 7.60
C VAL A 315 -0.89 6.26 8.34
N CYS A 316 -0.43 7.05 9.33
CA CYS A 316 -1.29 8.03 10.00
C CYS A 316 -1.87 9.06 9.02
N TYR A 317 -1.06 9.53 8.07
CA TYR A 317 -1.52 10.48 7.05
C TYR A 317 -2.65 9.89 6.16
N TRP A 318 -2.52 8.64 5.70
CA TRP A 318 -3.55 7.99 4.92
C TRP A 318 -4.84 7.75 5.73
N ALA A 319 -4.71 7.40 7.01
CA ALA A 319 -5.86 7.28 7.90
C ALA A 319 -6.53 8.63 8.20
N ASP A 320 -5.73 9.68 8.50
CA ASP A 320 -6.24 11.01 8.87
C ASP A 320 -6.81 11.76 7.67
N GLU A 321 -6.11 11.77 6.53
CA GLU A 321 -6.42 12.65 5.40
C GLU A 321 -7.36 12.01 4.39
N TYR A 322 -7.29 10.69 4.22
CA TYR A 322 -8.08 9.95 3.24
C TYR A 322 -9.11 9.01 3.87
N HIS A 323 -9.23 9.00 5.19
CA HIS A 323 -10.16 8.18 5.95
C HIS A 323 -10.06 6.68 5.61
N MET A 324 -8.82 6.16 5.47
CA MET A 324 -8.62 4.74 5.26
C MET A 324 -8.99 3.94 6.50
N ASP A 325 -9.79 2.89 6.32
CA ASP A 325 -10.33 2.04 7.41
C ASP A 325 -9.49 0.79 7.66
N GLY A 326 -8.49 0.56 6.83
CA GLY A 326 -7.56 -0.55 7.02
C GLY A 326 -6.33 -0.44 6.14
N PHE A 327 -5.30 -1.22 6.51
CA PHE A 327 -4.05 -1.31 5.78
C PHE A 327 -3.60 -2.76 5.65
N ARG A 328 -3.33 -3.18 4.40
CA ARG A 328 -2.66 -4.44 4.10
C ARG A 328 -1.20 -4.19 3.81
N PHE A 329 -0.31 -4.79 4.55
CA PHE A 329 1.13 -4.66 4.37
C PHE A 329 1.67 -5.74 3.46
N ASP A 330 2.14 -5.33 2.29
CA ASP A 330 2.90 -6.17 1.39
C ASP A 330 4.18 -6.63 2.09
N ILE A 331 4.48 -7.92 2.02
CA ILE A 331 5.62 -8.57 2.69
C ILE A 331 5.89 -7.94 4.08
N ALA A 332 4.87 -7.88 4.94
CA ALA A 332 4.98 -7.36 6.31
C ALA A 332 6.14 -7.99 7.08
N SER A 333 6.50 -9.22 6.70
CA SER A 333 7.62 -9.97 7.24
C SER A 333 8.99 -9.34 7.04
N LEU A 334 9.14 -8.29 6.25
CA LEU A 334 10.36 -7.50 6.14
C LEU A 334 10.35 -6.24 7.02
N ILE A 335 9.23 -5.95 7.68
CA ILE A 335 9.09 -4.87 8.65
C ILE A 335 9.24 -5.44 10.06
N ASP A 336 9.92 -4.71 10.94
CA ASP A 336 10.11 -5.14 12.32
C ASP A 336 8.83 -4.99 13.16
N THR A 337 8.69 -5.86 14.18
CA THR A 337 7.50 -5.91 15.05
C THR A 337 7.29 -4.63 15.87
N VAL A 338 8.36 -3.90 16.18
CA VAL A 338 8.26 -2.63 16.91
C VAL A 338 7.62 -1.58 16.01
N THR A 339 8.04 -1.50 14.74
CA THR A 339 7.44 -0.59 13.75
C THR A 339 5.95 -0.90 13.52
N ILE A 340 5.57 -2.16 13.36
CA ILE A 340 4.16 -2.56 13.21
C ILE A 340 3.34 -2.14 14.44
N ASN A 341 3.83 -2.39 15.65
CA ASN A 341 3.13 -2.01 16.88
C ASN A 341 3.02 -0.48 17.04
N GLU A 342 4.06 0.27 16.69
CA GLU A 342 4.02 1.74 16.74
C GLU A 342 3.03 2.31 15.71
N ILE A 343 2.94 1.74 14.51
CA ILE A 343 1.93 2.11 13.50
C ILE A 343 0.53 1.92 14.07
N MET A 344 0.21 0.71 14.56
CA MET A 344 -1.11 0.41 15.11
C MET A 344 -1.45 1.32 16.28
N ALA A 345 -0.50 1.51 17.20
CA ALA A 345 -0.71 2.37 18.36
C ALA A 345 -0.96 3.84 17.96
N ALA A 346 -0.20 4.38 17.01
CA ALA A 346 -0.36 5.76 16.55
C ALA A 346 -1.69 5.99 15.83
N VAL A 347 -2.07 5.10 14.92
CA VAL A 347 -3.34 5.19 14.19
C VAL A 347 -4.53 5.02 15.13
N HIS A 348 -4.49 4.04 16.02
CA HIS A 348 -5.58 3.75 16.95
C HIS A 348 -5.85 4.84 17.99
N GLN A 349 -4.90 5.78 18.20
CA GLN A 349 -5.17 6.96 19.05
C GLN A 349 -6.32 7.82 18.52
N LYS A 350 -6.51 7.89 17.21
CA LYS A 350 -7.56 8.68 16.55
C LYS A 350 -8.59 7.81 15.86
N HIS A 351 -8.18 6.69 15.29
CA HIS A 351 -8.96 5.79 14.46
C HIS A 351 -8.96 4.36 15.03
N PRO A 352 -9.65 4.11 16.17
CA PRO A 352 -9.56 2.84 16.90
C PRO A 352 -10.11 1.63 16.13
N ASN A 353 -10.85 1.84 15.06
CA ASN A 353 -11.47 0.79 14.26
C ASN A 353 -10.65 0.39 13.02
N VAL A 354 -9.56 1.09 12.70
CA VAL A 354 -8.71 0.77 11.56
C VAL A 354 -8.11 -0.62 11.71
N ILE A 355 -8.29 -1.48 10.71
CA ILE A 355 -7.80 -2.85 10.70
C ILE A 355 -6.41 -2.95 10.05
N PHE A 356 -5.60 -3.90 10.52
CA PHE A 356 -4.24 -4.12 10.03
C PHE A 356 -4.00 -5.60 9.74
N TYR A 357 -3.46 -5.89 8.56
CA TYR A 357 -3.03 -7.24 8.20
C TYR A 357 -1.98 -7.21 7.08
N GLY A 358 -1.38 -8.34 6.79
CA GLY A 358 -0.38 -8.41 5.73
C GLY A 358 0.21 -9.79 5.54
N GLU A 359 1.28 -9.85 4.77
CA GLU A 359 1.99 -11.09 4.44
C GLU A 359 3.11 -11.35 5.45
N GLY A 360 3.03 -12.49 6.12
CA GLY A 360 3.96 -12.89 7.17
C GLY A 360 4.91 -14.05 6.78
N TRP A 361 5.35 -14.12 5.51
CA TRP A 361 6.22 -15.17 4.99
C TRP A 361 7.61 -15.14 5.65
N ASP A 362 8.25 -16.30 5.89
CA ASP A 362 9.62 -16.36 6.45
C ASP A 362 10.66 -15.96 5.39
N MET A 363 10.81 -14.65 5.19
CA MET A 363 11.77 -14.06 4.26
C MET A 363 13.09 -13.74 4.98
N LYS A 364 14.21 -13.75 4.24
CA LYS A 364 15.54 -13.42 4.76
C LYS A 364 15.96 -12.04 4.31
N THR A 365 16.45 -11.21 5.25
CA THR A 365 16.95 -9.85 4.99
C THR A 365 18.14 -9.56 5.91
N GLU A 366 18.97 -8.61 5.50
CA GLU A 366 20.13 -8.14 6.26
C GLU A 366 19.71 -7.08 7.29
N LEU A 367 19.58 -7.47 8.55
CA LEU A 367 19.18 -6.56 9.62
C LEU A 367 20.33 -5.62 10.02
N THR A 368 20.04 -4.36 10.24
CA THR A 368 21.03 -3.32 10.60
C THR A 368 21.34 -3.26 12.10
N LYS A 369 20.49 -3.90 12.92
CA LYS A 369 20.66 -3.96 14.39
C LYS A 369 20.46 -5.38 14.89
N PRO A 370 21.22 -5.82 15.92
CA PRO A 370 20.98 -7.12 16.54
C PRO A 370 19.66 -7.12 17.33
N GLY A 371 19.06 -8.30 17.46
CA GLY A 371 17.86 -8.50 18.29
C GLY A 371 16.54 -8.03 17.67
N VAL A 372 16.56 -7.47 16.46
CA VAL A 372 15.35 -7.09 15.71
C VAL A 372 14.52 -8.35 15.42
N ARG A 373 13.22 -8.25 15.62
CA ARG A 373 12.24 -9.30 15.29
C ARG A 373 11.34 -8.78 14.17
N LEU A 374 11.20 -9.58 13.12
CA LEU A 374 10.36 -9.26 11.97
C LEU A 374 8.93 -9.76 12.18
N ALA A 375 7.96 -9.10 11.50
CA ALA A 375 6.54 -9.45 11.57
C ALA A 375 6.21 -10.68 10.69
N VAL A 376 6.88 -11.80 10.98
CA VAL A 376 6.57 -13.11 10.38
C VAL A 376 5.44 -13.79 11.14
N GLN A 377 4.70 -14.69 10.50
CA GLN A 377 3.58 -15.43 11.12
C GLN A 377 3.96 -16.07 12.46
N THR A 378 5.15 -16.68 12.56
CA THR A 378 5.64 -17.31 13.79
C THR A 378 5.88 -16.33 14.95
N ASN A 379 5.89 -15.03 14.68
CA ASN A 379 5.97 -13.94 15.66
C ASN A 379 4.61 -13.26 15.90
N SER A 380 3.50 -13.86 15.49
CA SER A 380 2.16 -13.28 15.61
C SER A 380 1.80 -12.79 17.01
N ALA A 381 2.25 -13.51 18.05
CA ALA A 381 2.05 -13.11 19.45
C ALA A 381 2.78 -11.79 19.81
N MET A 382 3.75 -11.34 19.01
CA MET A 382 4.48 -10.08 19.23
C MET A 382 3.78 -8.87 18.58
N VAL A 383 2.78 -9.11 17.74
CA VAL A 383 2.00 -8.07 17.04
C VAL A 383 0.49 -8.35 17.21
N PRO A 384 -0.03 -8.28 18.45
CA PRO A 384 -1.44 -8.54 18.71
C PRO A 384 -2.30 -7.52 17.97
N GLY A 385 -3.38 -7.99 17.31
CA GLY A 385 -4.26 -7.16 16.49
C GLY A 385 -3.80 -6.96 15.04
N PHE A 386 -2.64 -7.54 14.66
CA PHE A 386 -2.21 -7.59 13.27
C PHE A 386 -2.52 -8.97 12.66
N GLY A 387 -3.30 -8.98 11.57
CA GLY A 387 -3.68 -10.20 10.87
C GLY A 387 -2.63 -10.65 9.84
N PHE A 388 -2.60 -11.95 9.54
CA PHE A 388 -1.71 -12.53 8.52
C PHE A 388 -2.50 -13.38 7.53
N PHE A 389 -2.16 -13.26 6.25
CA PHE A 389 -2.65 -14.19 5.24
C PHE A 389 -2.29 -15.63 5.61
N SER A 390 -3.29 -16.50 5.71
CA SER A 390 -3.10 -17.89 6.09
C SER A 390 -2.80 -18.79 4.87
N ASP A 391 -1.53 -18.98 4.56
CA ASP A 391 -1.10 -19.95 3.55
C ASP A 391 -1.47 -21.40 3.95
N THR A 392 -1.60 -21.67 5.24
CA THR A 392 -2.02 -22.98 5.75
C THR A 392 -3.40 -23.37 5.23
N ILE A 393 -4.42 -22.50 5.37
CA ILE A 393 -5.77 -22.79 4.84
C ILE A 393 -5.78 -22.81 3.32
N ARG A 394 -5.08 -21.83 2.67
CA ARG A 394 -4.96 -21.77 1.22
C ARG A 394 -4.45 -23.09 0.64
N ASP A 395 -3.33 -23.57 1.14
CA ASP A 395 -2.64 -24.75 0.61
C ASP A 395 -3.40 -26.04 0.94
N LEU A 396 -4.02 -26.14 2.11
CA LEU A 396 -4.90 -27.26 2.44
C LEU A 396 -6.09 -27.33 1.47
N LEU A 397 -6.71 -26.21 1.13
CA LEU A 397 -7.89 -26.17 0.27
C LEU A 397 -7.56 -26.43 -1.20
N ARG A 398 -6.58 -25.72 -1.78
CA ARG A 398 -6.32 -25.73 -3.23
C ARG A 398 -5.04 -26.43 -3.68
N GLY A 399 -4.21 -26.87 -2.74
CA GLY A 399 -2.86 -27.36 -2.99
C GLY A 399 -1.79 -26.27 -2.95
N THR A 400 -0.56 -26.66 -2.63
CA THR A 400 0.57 -25.72 -2.45
C THR A 400 0.88 -24.93 -3.70
N THR A 401 1.27 -23.66 -3.53
CA THR A 401 1.65 -22.77 -4.63
C THR A 401 2.89 -23.25 -5.39
N PHE A 402 3.81 -23.94 -4.73
CA PHE A 402 5.08 -24.39 -5.32
C PHE A 402 4.97 -25.64 -6.21
N GLU A 403 3.87 -26.39 -6.09
CA GLU A 403 3.60 -27.60 -6.90
C GLU A 403 2.29 -27.40 -7.68
N SER A 404 2.38 -26.89 -8.90
CA SER A 404 1.22 -26.41 -9.67
C SER A 404 0.14 -27.46 -9.93
N THR A 405 0.47 -28.77 -9.91
CA THR A 405 -0.47 -29.87 -10.17
C THR A 405 -0.85 -30.66 -8.94
N ALA A 406 -0.26 -30.37 -7.77
CA ALA A 406 -0.62 -31.04 -6.52
C ALA A 406 -2.02 -30.61 -6.07
N PRO A 407 -3.00 -31.55 -5.92
CA PRO A 407 -4.35 -31.22 -5.53
C PRO A 407 -4.41 -30.87 -4.03
N GLY A 408 -5.35 -29.98 -3.68
CA GLY A 408 -5.78 -29.77 -2.30
C GLY A 408 -7.06 -30.52 -1.97
N PHE A 409 -7.61 -30.26 -0.79
CA PHE A 409 -8.82 -30.89 -0.27
C PHE A 409 -10.00 -30.82 -1.25
N VAL A 410 -10.24 -29.65 -1.86
CA VAL A 410 -11.39 -29.45 -2.77
C VAL A 410 -11.27 -30.24 -4.07
N ALA A 411 -10.05 -30.61 -4.47
CA ALA A 411 -9.77 -31.44 -5.63
C ALA A 411 -9.58 -32.93 -5.28
N GLY A 412 -9.95 -33.34 -4.05
CA GLY A 412 -9.97 -34.72 -3.61
C GLY A 412 -8.71 -35.22 -2.92
N ALA A 413 -7.76 -34.35 -2.58
CA ALA A 413 -6.61 -34.75 -1.79
C ALA A 413 -7.01 -35.14 -0.36
N VAL A 414 -6.35 -36.17 0.18
CA VAL A 414 -6.42 -36.48 1.62
C VAL A 414 -5.50 -35.50 2.35
N VAL A 415 -6.08 -34.65 3.18
CA VAL A 415 -5.35 -33.68 4.01
C VAL A 415 -5.47 -34.07 5.49
N PRO A 416 -4.51 -33.65 6.36
CA PRO A 416 -4.63 -33.91 7.80
C PRO A 416 -5.90 -33.25 8.37
N LYS A 417 -6.76 -34.06 8.97
CA LYS A 417 -8.04 -33.62 9.53
C LYS A 417 -7.84 -32.55 10.61
N GLU A 418 -6.88 -32.76 11.49
CA GLU A 418 -6.54 -31.86 12.60
C GLU A 418 -6.07 -30.49 12.11
N ALA A 419 -5.32 -30.45 10.99
CA ALA A 419 -4.88 -29.20 10.37
C ALA A 419 -6.07 -28.43 9.75
N LEU A 420 -6.99 -29.16 9.11
CA LEU A 420 -8.19 -28.57 8.53
C LEU A 420 -9.13 -28.01 9.61
N GLU A 421 -9.31 -28.77 10.71
CA GLU A 421 -10.08 -28.32 11.88
C GLU A 421 -9.46 -27.09 12.54
N ALA A 422 -8.13 -27.06 12.71
CA ALA A 422 -7.41 -25.91 13.26
C ALA A 422 -7.60 -24.65 12.38
N CYS A 423 -7.52 -24.80 11.06
CA CYS A 423 -7.78 -23.69 10.13
C CYS A 423 -9.25 -23.22 10.21
N PHE A 424 -10.21 -24.16 10.31
CA PHE A 424 -11.63 -23.80 10.46
C PHE A 424 -11.90 -23.03 11.75
N MET A 425 -11.19 -23.36 12.81
CA MET A 425 -11.27 -22.66 14.11
C MET A 425 -10.43 -21.37 14.16
N GLY A 426 -9.78 -20.97 13.06
CA GLY A 426 -8.91 -19.78 13.01
C GLY A 426 -7.65 -19.90 13.86
N MET A 427 -7.18 -21.12 14.11
CA MET A 427 -6.04 -21.45 14.98
C MET A 427 -5.03 -22.36 14.31
N PRO A 428 -4.50 -22.02 13.10
CA PRO A 428 -3.32 -22.70 12.59
C PRO A 428 -2.16 -22.53 13.57
N SER A 429 -1.14 -23.39 13.51
CA SER A 429 -0.08 -23.49 14.52
C SER A 429 0.68 -22.19 14.81
N TRP A 430 0.66 -21.24 13.91
CA TRP A 430 1.33 -19.94 14.06
C TRP A 430 0.42 -18.84 14.65
N ALA A 431 -0.91 -18.98 14.60
CA ALA A 431 -1.84 -17.94 15.07
C ALA A 431 -1.96 -17.93 16.59
N ALA A 432 -1.87 -16.76 17.20
CA ALA A 432 -2.12 -16.58 18.62
C ALA A 432 -3.61 -16.39 18.93
N GLN A 433 -4.36 -15.84 17.98
CA GLN A 433 -5.81 -15.58 18.08
C GLN A 433 -6.47 -15.70 16.70
N PRO A 434 -7.77 -16.03 16.61
CA PRO A 434 -8.48 -16.13 15.33
C PRO A 434 -8.53 -14.84 14.53
N ASP A 435 -8.55 -13.67 15.17
CA ASP A 435 -8.55 -12.35 14.54
C ASP A 435 -7.27 -12.06 13.75
N GLN A 436 -6.21 -12.84 13.97
CA GLN A 436 -4.96 -12.78 13.20
C GLN A 436 -4.98 -13.63 11.91
N CYS A 437 -6.04 -14.40 11.65
CA CYS A 437 -6.14 -15.26 10.47
C CYS A 437 -6.93 -14.60 9.36
N VAL A 438 -6.26 -14.18 8.27
CA VAL A 438 -6.91 -13.80 7.02
C VAL A 438 -7.03 -15.05 6.15
N ASN A 439 -8.25 -15.56 6.03
CA ASN A 439 -8.58 -16.82 5.38
C ASN A 439 -8.92 -16.61 3.91
N TYR A 440 -8.23 -17.29 3.01
CA TYR A 440 -8.39 -17.12 1.57
C TYR A 440 -8.05 -18.40 0.80
N ALA A 441 -8.42 -18.44 -0.47
CA ALA A 441 -8.02 -19.48 -1.40
C ALA A 441 -7.21 -18.94 -2.58
N SER A 442 -7.45 -17.70 -3.00
CA SER A 442 -6.65 -16.98 -4.01
C SER A 442 -6.62 -15.48 -3.72
N CYS A 443 -5.63 -14.81 -4.29
CA CYS A 443 -5.46 -13.37 -4.28
C CYS A 443 -4.96 -12.92 -5.68
N HIS A 444 -4.54 -11.66 -5.82
CA HIS A 444 -3.97 -11.18 -7.10
C HIS A 444 -2.75 -11.99 -7.54
N ASP A 445 -1.94 -12.49 -6.60
CA ASP A 445 -0.77 -13.32 -6.88
C ASP A 445 -1.11 -14.71 -7.40
N ASN A 446 -0.24 -15.24 -8.27
CA ASN A 446 -0.32 -16.60 -8.79
C ASN A 446 -1.60 -16.91 -9.58
N THR A 447 -2.00 -18.17 -9.60
CA THR A 447 -3.22 -18.63 -10.29
C THR A 447 -4.48 -18.26 -9.52
N THR A 448 -5.55 -17.92 -10.24
CA THR A 448 -6.88 -17.84 -9.62
C THR A 448 -7.29 -19.19 -9.05
N LEU A 449 -8.27 -19.20 -8.14
CA LEU A 449 -8.79 -20.46 -7.60
C LEU A 449 -9.33 -21.38 -8.70
N PHE A 450 -10.07 -20.84 -9.67
CA PHE A 450 -10.64 -21.65 -10.74
C PHE A 450 -9.59 -22.21 -11.70
N ASP A 451 -8.55 -21.43 -12.05
CA ASP A 451 -7.41 -21.91 -12.84
C ASP A 451 -6.66 -23.00 -12.07
N ARG A 452 -6.46 -22.83 -10.76
CA ARG A 452 -5.79 -23.83 -9.93
C ARG A 452 -6.57 -25.15 -9.89
N ILE A 453 -7.89 -25.09 -9.75
CA ILE A 453 -8.77 -26.27 -9.80
C ILE A 453 -8.67 -26.95 -11.18
N ALA A 454 -8.60 -26.15 -12.26
CA ALA A 454 -8.45 -26.71 -13.61
C ALA A 454 -7.11 -27.47 -13.80
N LEU A 455 -6.04 -26.99 -13.16
CA LEU A 455 -4.72 -27.65 -13.18
C LEU A 455 -4.67 -28.91 -12.31
N THR A 456 -5.35 -28.91 -11.16
CA THR A 456 -5.29 -30.00 -10.16
C THR A 456 -6.36 -31.07 -10.39
N ALA A 457 -7.43 -30.77 -11.13
CA ALA A 457 -8.50 -31.67 -11.51
C ALA A 457 -8.82 -31.56 -13.02
N PRO A 458 -7.85 -31.86 -13.91
CA PRO A 458 -7.99 -31.63 -15.36
C PRO A 458 -9.11 -32.46 -16.00
N ASP A 459 -9.39 -33.65 -15.49
CA ASP A 459 -10.43 -34.55 -16.01
C ASP A 459 -11.82 -34.30 -15.43
N ALA A 460 -11.94 -33.41 -14.44
CA ALA A 460 -13.23 -33.09 -13.83
C ALA A 460 -14.10 -32.24 -14.78
N PRO A 461 -15.40 -32.57 -14.95
CA PRO A 461 -16.32 -31.71 -15.67
C PRO A 461 -16.39 -30.30 -15.09
N VAL A 462 -16.72 -29.29 -15.91
CA VAL A 462 -16.78 -27.88 -15.50
C VAL A 462 -17.72 -27.70 -14.30
N GLU A 463 -18.87 -28.35 -14.28
CA GLU A 463 -19.84 -28.29 -13.17
C GLU A 463 -19.24 -28.81 -11.86
N THR A 464 -18.37 -29.81 -11.94
CA THR A 464 -17.64 -30.32 -10.77
C THR A 464 -16.58 -29.32 -10.30
N ARG A 465 -15.82 -28.69 -11.22
CA ARG A 465 -14.86 -27.64 -10.88
C ARG A 465 -15.55 -26.42 -10.24
N ILE A 466 -16.75 -26.05 -10.72
CA ILE A 466 -17.57 -25.01 -10.09
C ILE A 466 -17.93 -25.37 -8.65
N ARG A 467 -18.32 -26.64 -8.39
CA ARG A 467 -18.59 -27.11 -7.03
C ARG A 467 -17.35 -27.11 -6.14
N MET A 468 -16.19 -27.47 -6.69
CA MET A 468 -14.90 -27.40 -5.96
C MET A 468 -14.58 -25.95 -5.58
N ASN A 469 -14.77 -24.97 -6.49
CA ASN A 469 -14.60 -23.54 -6.21
C ASN A 469 -15.53 -23.07 -5.09
N LYS A 470 -16.80 -23.41 -5.18
CA LYS A 470 -17.79 -23.10 -4.13
C LYS A 470 -17.47 -23.75 -2.78
N LEU A 471 -16.94 -24.98 -2.78
CA LEU A 471 -16.53 -25.66 -1.55
C LEU A 471 -15.36 -24.94 -0.86
N ALA A 472 -14.35 -24.49 -1.62
CA ALA A 472 -13.25 -23.69 -1.08
C ALA A 472 -13.77 -22.38 -0.48
N ALA A 473 -14.62 -21.66 -1.23
CA ALA A 473 -15.23 -20.41 -0.77
C ALA A 473 -16.04 -20.61 0.51
N ALA A 474 -16.91 -21.64 0.55
CA ALA A 474 -17.67 -21.97 1.74
C ALA A 474 -16.79 -22.26 2.95
N PHE A 475 -15.66 -22.94 2.74
CA PHE A 475 -14.76 -23.26 3.84
C PHE A 475 -14.11 -22.00 4.44
N TYR A 476 -13.44 -21.16 3.64
CA TYR A 476 -12.77 -19.99 4.18
C TYR A 476 -13.74 -18.90 4.65
N MET A 477 -14.92 -18.79 4.04
CA MET A 477 -15.96 -17.84 4.46
C MET A 477 -16.62 -18.20 5.79
N LEU A 478 -16.72 -19.49 6.13
CA LEU A 478 -17.35 -19.97 7.35
C LEU A 478 -16.36 -20.29 8.47
N SER A 479 -15.06 -20.22 8.20
CA SER A 479 -14.00 -20.38 9.20
C SER A 479 -13.97 -19.17 10.15
N GLN A 480 -13.51 -19.41 11.39
CA GLN A 480 -13.16 -18.32 12.30
C GLN A 480 -12.00 -17.51 11.70
N GLY A 481 -11.97 -16.21 11.96
CA GLY A 481 -10.99 -15.27 11.40
C GLY A 481 -11.63 -14.31 10.40
N VAL A 482 -10.86 -13.84 9.44
CA VAL A 482 -11.24 -12.79 8.49
C VAL A 482 -11.30 -13.36 7.09
N PRO A 483 -12.48 -13.53 6.47
CA PRO A 483 -12.57 -14.03 5.10
C PRO A 483 -12.09 -12.98 4.08
N PHE A 484 -11.34 -13.46 3.09
CA PHE A 484 -10.77 -12.65 2.02
C PHE A 484 -11.10 -13.27 0.67
N LEU A 485 -11.62 -12.45 -0.24
CA LEU A 485 -12.08 -12.83 -1.57
C LEU A 485 -11.39 -11.97 -2.63
N GLN A 486 -10.74 -12.60 -3.62
CA GLN A 486 -10.22 -11.88 -4.80
C GLN A 486 -11.36 -11.50 -5.74
N ALA A 487 -11.38 -10.27 -6.24
CA ALA A 487 -12.38 -9.81 -7.20
C ALA A 487 -12.44 -10.69 -8.45
N GLY A 488 -13.61 -11.20 -8.73
CA GLY A 488 -13.89 -12.12 -9.83
C GLY A 488 -13.83 -13.61 -9.46
N GLU A 489 -13.37 -13.99 -8.26
CA GLU A 489 -13.44 -15.40 -7.81
C GLU A 489 -14.88 -15.91 -7.79
N GLU A 490 -15.82 -15.05 -7.42
CA GLU A 490 -17.28 -15.32 -7.43
C GLU A 490 -17.85 -15.55 -8.83
N MET A 491 -17.14 -15.06 -9.86
CA MET A 491 -17.51 -15.24 -11.27
C MET A 491 -16.58 -16.23 -11.99
N LEU A 492 -15.78 -16.99 -11.26
CA LEU A 492 -14.82 -17.98 -11.79
C LEU A 492 -13.75 -17.33 -12.69
N ARG A 493 -13.20 -16.19 -12.25
CA ARG A 493 -12.14 -15.47 -12.96
C ARG A 493 -10.99 -16.38 -13.35
N THR A 494 -10.47 -16.21 -14.55
CA THR A 494 -9.30 -16.91 -15.09
C THR A 494 -8.21 -15.91 -15.52
N LYS A 495 -6.96 -16.36 -15.52
CA LYS A 495 -5.79 -15.67 -16.09
C LYS A 495 -5.19 -16.55 -17.19
N PRO A 496 -5.78 -16.62 -18.39
CA PRO A 496 -5.35 -17.55 -19.42
C PRO A 496 -3.90 -17.30 -19.84
N GLY A 497 -3.08 -18.37 -19.80
CA GLY A 497 -1.70 -18.38 -20.28
C GLY A 497 -0.65 -17.77 -19.35
N LYS A 498 -1.00 -17.39 -18.11
CA LYS A 498 -0.05 -16.83 -17.14
C LYS A 498 -0.05 -17.65 -15.84
N HIS A 499 1.05 -18.36 -15.59
CA HIS A 499 1.29 -19.11 -14.36
C HIS A 499 2.07 -18.32 -13.29
N GLY A 500 2.20 -17.04 -13.44
CA GLY A 500 2.83 -16.12 -12.51
C GLY A 500 2.35 -14.72 -12.79
N GLY A 501 2.14 -13.95 -11.75
CA GLY A 501 1.56 -12.63 -11.77
C GLY A 501 1.94 -11.75 -12.98
N PHE A 502 1.11 -10.90 -13.42
CA PHE A 502 1.02 -10.06 -14.62
C PHE A 502 0.25 -10.66 -15.77
#